data_d4be33b5ab65ff1994966d74d6cc4ce1
#
_entry.id   d4be33b5ab65ff1994966d74d6cc4ce1
#
_cell.length_a   1.000
_cell.length_b   1.000
_cell.length_c   1.000
_cell.angle_alpha   90.00
_cell.angle_beta   90.00
_cell.angle_gamma   90.00
#
_symmetry.space_group_name_H-M   'P 1'
#
loop_
_entity.id
_entity.type
_entity.pdbx_description
1 polymer ?
#
loop_
_entity_poly.entity_id
_entity_poly.type
_entity_poly.pdbx_seq_one_letter_code
_entity_poly.pdbx_strand_id
1 'polypeptide(L)'
;MSRAKSKGELLAHLKKRGVEDDVAQATIYKLTESGLVNDQDFAQQWTDSRTRSKKLSKRTIAGELRQRGVDQESIDLALEGITDESEYRTAFELGMRKLSTMSRQEPEVQIRRIESLLARKGFGYSTISRVMRELDLLS
;
A
#
# COMPACT_ATOMS: atom_id res chain seq x y z
N MET A 1 12.91 9.32 -14.48
CA MET A 1 11.68 8.86 -15.17
C MET A 1 10.47 9.32 -14.39
N SER A 2 9.58 10.03 -15.03
CA SER A 2 8.38 10.51 -14.36
C SER A 2 7.43 9.32 -14.12
N ARG A 3 6.87 9.29 -12.91
CA ARG A 3 5.91 8.26 -12.53
C ARG A 3 4.58 8.51 -13.23
N ALA A 4 3.90 7.44 -13.62
CA ALA A 4 2.55 7.55 -14.16
C ALA A 4 1.64 8.24 -13.14
N LYS A 5 0.70 9.06 -13.63
CA LYS A 5 -0.27 9.75 -12.76
C LYS A 5 -1.65 9.13 -12.94
N SER A 6 -2.39 9.07 -11.85
CA SER A 6 -3.78 8.64 -11.89
C SER A 6 -4.66 9.74 -12.50
N LYS A 7 -5.88 9.38 -12.91
CA LYS A 7 -6.85 10.38 -13.37
C LYS A 7 -7.09 11.44 -12.31
N GLY A 8 -7.24 11.04 -11.07
CA GLY A 8 -7.48 11.97 -9.97
C GLY A 8 -6.33 12.93 -9.75
N GLU A 9 -5.10 12.44 -9.84
CA GLU A 9 -3.90 13.28 -9.71
C GLU A 9 -3.83 14.30 -10.85
N LEU A 10 -4.11 13.87 -12.07
CA LEU A 10 -4.11 14.77 -13.23
C LEU A 10 -5.20 15.82 -13.11
N LEU A 11 -6.39 15.42 -12.69
CA LEU A 11 -7.50 16.36 -12.51
C LEU A 11 -7.13 17.43 -11.49
N ALA A 12 -6.58 17.02 -10.34
CA ALA A 12 -6.14 17.95 -9.31
C ALA A 12 -5.06 18.89 -9.82
N HIS A 13 -4.11 18.36 -10.60
CA HIS A 13 -3.04 19.15 -11.19
C HIS A 13 -3.59 20.21 -12.16
N LEU A 14 -4.52 19.82 -13.03
CA LEU A 14 -5.13 20.74 -13.99
C LEU A 14 -5.91 21.83 -13.28
N LYS A 15 -6.67 21.47 -12.24
CA LYS A 15 -7.43 22.45 -11.45
C LYS A 15 -6.50 23.44 -10.76
N LYS A 16 -5.40 22.95 -10.20
CA LYS A 16 -4.41 23.79 -9.55
C LYS A 16 -3.78 24.80 -10.52
N ARG A 17 -3.71 24.44 -11.81
CA ARG A 17 -3.19 25.31 -12.85
C ARG A 17 -4.25 26.23 -13.44
N GLY A 18 -5.46 26.22 -12.90
CA GLY A 18 -6.53 27.10 -13.32
C GLY A 18 -7.35 26.62 -14.50
N VAL A 19 -7.21 25.36 -14.89
CA VAL A 19 -8.00 24.78 -15.98
C VAL A 19 -9.43 24.54 -15.49
N GLU A 20 -10.43 24.97 -16.28
CA GLU A 20 -11.82 24.76 -15.94
C GLU A 20 -12.18 23.28 -15.94
N ASP A 21 -13.17 22.91 -15.10
CA ASP A 21 -13.56 21.52 -14.89
C ASP A 21 -13.88 20.76 -16.17
N ASP A 22 -14.71 21.34 -17.04
CA ASP A 22 -15.12 20.67 -18.27
C ASP A 22 -13.95 20.48 -19.23
N VAL A 23 -13.04 21.45 -19.31
CA VAL A 23 -11.82 21.33 -20.13
C VAL A 23 -10.90 20.26 -19.54
N ALA A 24 -10.76 20.24 -18.21
CA ALA A 24 -9.94 19.24 -17.53
C ALA A 24 -10.49 17.83 -17.74
N GLN A 25 -11.80 17.65 -17.59
CA GLN A 25 -12.45 16.35 -17.80
C GLN A 25 -12.29 15.88 -19.25
N ALA A 26 -12.49 16.77 -20.23
CA ALA A 26 -12.32 16.44 -21.65
C ALA A 26 -10.88 16.04 -21.96
N THR A 27 -9.91 16.72 -21.37
CA THR A 27 -8.49 16.41 -21.55
C THR A 27 -8.17 15.02 -20.99
N ILE A 28 -8.65 14.71 -19.78
CA ILE A 28 -8.43 13.41 -19.15
C ILE A 28 -9.08 12.30 -19.97
N TYR A 29 -10.28 12.55 -20.49
CA TYR A 29 -10.96 11.58 -21.35
C TYR A 29 -10.12 11.22 -22.56
N LYS A 30 -9.59 12.24 -23.26
CA LYS A 30 -8.73 12.02 -24.43
C LYS A 30 -7.47 11.25 -24.09
N LEU A 31 -6.84 11.58 -22.96
CA LEU A 31 -5.63 10.90 -22.51
C LEU A 31 -5.93 9.44 -22.15
N THR A 32 -7.09 9.18 -21.57
CA THR A 32 -7.53 7.82 -21.22
C THR A 32 -7.75 7.01 -22.50
N GLU A 33 -8.45 7.58 -23.47
CA GLU A 33 -8.71 6.91 -24.74
C GLU A 33 -7.43 6.57 -25.50
N SER A 34 -6.41 7.41 -25.40
CA SER A 34 -5.12 7.18 -26.04
C SER A 34 -4.20 6.25 -25.27
N GLY A 35 -4.61 5.81 -24.07
CA GLY A 35 -3.80 4.96 -23.21
C GLY A 35 -2.72 5.68 -22.44
N LEU A 36 -2.65 7.01 -22.49
CA LEU A 36 -1.67 7.79 -21.75
C LEU A 36 -2.02 7.95 -20.26
N VAL A 37 -3.29 7.78 -19.92
CA VAL A 37 -3.75 7.73 -18.54
C VAL A 37 -4.38 6.37 -18.31
N ASN A 38 -3.85 5.62 -17.37
CA ASN A 38 -4.33 4.27 -17.08
C ASN A 38 -4.24 4.03 -15.57
N ASP A 39 -5.39 4.17 -14.90
CA ASP A 39 -5.47 4.01 -13.45
C ASP A 39 -5.16 2.59 -12.99
N GLN A 40 -5.46 1.59 -13.81
CA GLN A 40 -5.17 0.21 -13.46
C GLN A 40 -3.67 -0.04 -13.47
N ASP A 41 -2.94 0.42 -14.49
CA ASP A 41 -1.49 0.30 -14.54
C ASP A 41 -0.85 1.07 -13.39
N PHE A 42 -1.33 2.29 -13.13
CA PHE A 42 -0.84 3.10 -12.01
C PHE A 42 -1.00 2.33 -10.70
N ALA A 43 -2.20 1.80 -10.45
CA ALA A 43 -2.51 1.10 -9.21
C ALA A 43 -1.67 -0.17 -9.07
N GLN A 44 -1.46 -0.92 -10.15
CA GLN A 44 -0.67 -2.13 -10.10
C GLN A 44 0.81 -1.83 -9.82
N GLN A 45 1.38 -0.84 -10.48
CA GLN A 45 2.77 -0.43 -10.25
C GLN A 45 2.96 0.09 -8.84
N TRP A 46 2.01 0.88 -8.34
CA TRP A 46 2.04 1.40 -6.98
C TRP A 46 2.01 0.25 -5.97
N THR A 47 1.07 -0.68 -6.16
CA THR A 47 0.89 -1.82 -5.26
C THR A 47 2.16 -2.67 -5.22
N ASP A 48 2.73 -3.00 -6.37
CA ASP A 48 3.93 -3.82 -6.45
C ASP A 48 5.11 -3.15 -5.75
N SER A 49 5.28 -1.85 -5.98
CA SER A 49 6.35 -1.07 -5.37
C SER A 49 6.20 -0.98 -3.86
N ARG A 50 4.98 -0.69 -3.38
CA ARG A 50 4.74 -0.55 -1.94
C ARG A 50 4.86 -1.87 -1.18
N THR A 51 4.42 -2.95 -1.81
CA THR A 51 4.56 -4.28 -1.22
C THR A 51 6.04 -4.66 -1.11
N ARG A 52 6.80 -4.45 -2.18
CA ARG A 52 8.20 -4.85 -2.24
C ARG A 52 9.11 -3.95 -1.41
N SER A 53 8.97 -2.63 -1.54
CA SER A 53 9.90 -1.67 -0.93
C SER A 53 9.54 -1.32 0.50
N LYS A 54 8.26 -1.16 0.81
CA LYS A 54 7.80 -0.68 2.11
C LYS A 54 7.15 -1.75 2.96
N LYS A 55 6.82 -2.90 2.38
CA LYS A 55 6.18 -4.01 3.09
C LYS A 55 4.87 -3.60 3.77
N LEU A 56 4.08 -2.77 3.09
CA LEU A 56 2.83 -2.26 3.63
C LEU A 56 1.71 -3.30 3.52
N SER A 57 0.73 -3.20 4.41
CA SER A 57 -0.46 -4.05 4.35
C SER A 57 -1.32 -3.68 3.15
N LYS A 58 -2.15 -4.62 2.73
CA LYS A 58 -3.14 -4.41 1.66
C LYS A 58 -4.02 -3.19 1.94
N ARG A 59 -4.50 -3.09 3.18
CA ARG A 59 -5.36 -1.97 3.63
C ARG A 59 -4.67 -0.62 3.48
N THR A 60 -3.42 -0.54 3.86
CA THR A 60 -2.65 0.70 3.77
C THR A 60 -2.41 1.10 2.32
N ILE A 61 -2.08 0.13 1.46
CA ILE A 61 -1.90 0.40 0.04
C ILE A 61 -3.20 0.90 -0.58
N ALA A 62 -4.34 0.28 -0.23
CA ALA A 62 -5.65 0.73 -0.70
C ALA A 62 -5.91 2.19 -0.31
N GLY A 63 -5.59 2.56 0.93
CA GLY A 63 -5.74 3.93 1.41
C GLY A 63 -4.86 4.91 0.65
N GLU A 64 -3.63 4.53 0.36
CA GLU A 64 -2.72 5.37 -0.43
C GLU A 64 -3.28 5.61 -1.84
N LEU A 65 -3.80 4.56 -2.48
CA LEU A 65 -4.37 4.67 -3.82
C LEU A 65 -5.60 5.56 -3.85
N ARG A 66 -6.47 5.49 -2.82
CA ARG A 66 -7.62 6.38 -2.71
C ARG A 66 -7.18 7.83 -2.60
N GLN A 67 -6.14 8.10 -1.82
CA GLN A 67 -5.59 9.45 -1.68
C GLN A 67 -5.01 9.96 -2.99
N ARG A 68 -4.55 9.07 -3.84
CA ARG A 68 -4.02 9.42 -5.16
C ARG A 68 -5.11 9.53 -6.22
N GLY A 69 -6.37 9.38 -5.83
CA GLY A 69 -7.49 9.56 -6.74
C GLY A 69 -7.77 8.38 -7.66
N VAL A 70 -7.30 7.21 -7.31
CA VAL A 70 -7.58 5.99 -8.07
C VAL A 70 -8.97 5.49 -7.70
N ASP A 71 -9.75 5.05 -8.70
CA ASP A 71 -11.08 4.53 -8.46
C ASP A 71 -11.05 3.17 -7.78
N GLN A 72 -12.15 2.81 -7.10
CA GLN A 72 -12.22 1.60 -6.28
C GLN A 72 -12.06 0.33 -7.11
N GLU A 73 -12.58 0.30 -8.33
CA GLU A 73 -12.45 -0.87 -9.19
C GLU A 73 -10.98 -1.15 -9.53
N SER A 74 -10.24 -0.11 -9.88
CA SER A 74 -8.80 -0.24 -10.18
C SER A 74 -8.03 -0.66 -8.94
N ILE A 75 -8.40 -0.15 -7.76
CA ILE A 75 -7.78 -0.54 -6.49
C ILE A 75 -8.02 -2.03 -6.24
N ASP A 76 -9.26 -2.48 -6.36
CA ASP A 76 -9.61 -3.87 -6.08
C ASP A 76 -8.86 -4.83 -7.00
N LEU A 77 -8.75 -4.49 -8.28
CA LEU A 77 -8.01 -5.31 -9.24
C LEU A 77 -6.52 -5.35 -8.91
N ALA A 78 -5.94 -4.21 -8.54
CA ALA A 78 -4.51 -4.15 -8.23
C ALA A 78 -4.17 -4.95 -6.97
N LEU A 79 -5.09 -5.02 -6.01
CA LEU A 79 -4.86 -5.71 -4.74
C LEU A 79 -5.24 -7.19 -4.78
N GLU A 80 -5.88 -7.63 -5.87
CA GLU A 80 -6.37 -8.99 -5.99
C GLU A 80 -5.28 -10.04 -5.81
N GLY A 81 -4.06 -9.74 -6.24
CA GLY A 81 -2.93 -10.65 -6.10
C GLY A 81 -2.37 -10.76 -4.68
N ILE A 82 -2.80 -9.87 -3.77
CA ILE A 82 -2.37 -9.94 -2.38
C ILE A 82 -3.40 -10.79 -1.61
N THR A 83 -3.02 -12.03 -1.31
CA THR A 83 -3.86 -12.94 -0.53
C THR A 83 -3.62 -12.74 0.95
N ASP A 84 -4.52 -13.23 1.79
CA ASP A 84 -4.34 -13.20 3.25
C ASP A 84 -3.04 -13.89 3.64
N GLU A 85 -2.72 -14.99 2.99
CA GLU A 85 -1.50 -15.73 3.29
C GLU A 85 -0.24 -14.98 2.85
N SER A 86 -0.26 -14.32 1.68
CA SER A 86 0.88 -13.53 1.23
C SER A 86 1.07 -12.30 2.11
N GLU A 87 -0.01 -11.69 2.57
CA GLU A 87 0.05 -10.55 3.49
C GLU A 87 0.63 -10.98 4.84
N TYR A 88 0.19 -12.12 5.35
CA TYR A 88 0.74 -12.68 6.59
C TYR A 88 2.23 -12.94 6.44
N ARG A 89 2.66 -13.51 5.31
CA ARG A 89 4.07 -13.81 5.06
C ARG A 89 4.92 -12.53 5.08
N THR A 90 4.40 -11.45 4.49
CA THR A 90 5.08 -10.16 4.53
C THR A 90 5.25 -9.67 5.97
N ALA A 91 4.19 -9.75 6.77
CA ALA A 91 4.24 -9.35 8.17
C ALA A 91 5.22 -10.23 8.97
N PHE A 92 5.21 -11.52 8.72
CA PHE A 92 6.11 -12.46 9.40
C PHE A 92 7.57 -12.16 9.10
N GLU A 93 7.89 -11.91 7.83
CA GLU A 93 9.27 -11.56 7.44
C GLU A 93 9.74 -10.28 8.13
N LEU A 94 8.86 -9.28 8.22
CA LEU A 94 9.17 -8.05 8.95
C LEU A 94 9.42 -8.33 10.42
N GLY A 95 8.57 -9.12 11.03
CA GLY A 95 8.70 -9.49 12.45
C GLY A 95 10.00 -10.24 12.73
N MET A 96 10.31 -11.22 11.90
CA MET A 96 11.56 -12.00 12.01
C MET A 96 12.78 -11.10 11.90
N ARG A 97 12.79 -10.24 10.90
CA ARG A 97 13.91 -9.33 10.67
C ARG A 97 14.10 -8.39 11.86
N LYS A 98 12.99 -7.85 12.37
CA LYS A 98 13.04 -6.96 13.52
C LYS A 98 13.54 -7.70 14.76
N LEU A 99 13.04 -8.91 15.00
CA LEU A 99 13.44 -9.73 16.13
C LEU A 99 14.96 -10.02 16.10
N SER A 100 15.50 -10.27 14.91
CA SER A 100 16.93 -10.55 14.77
C SER A 100 17.81 -9.38 15.18
N THR A 101 17.29 -8.15 15.16
CA THR A 101 18.02 -6.96 15.62
C THR A 101 17.92 -6.76 17.14
N MET A 102 17.11 -7.54 17.82
CA MET A 102 16.80 -7.38 19.24
C MET A 102 17.06 -8.64 20.05
N SER A 103 18.01 -9.47 19.62
CA SER A 103 18.25 -10.77 20.27
C SER A 103 18.59 -10.66 21.74
N ARG A 104 19.14 -9.52 22.17
CA ARG A 104 19.56 -9.30 23.56
C ARG A 104 18.52 -8.53 24.39
N GLN A 105 17.38 -8.14 23.78
CA GLN A 105 16.37 -7.42 24.50
C GLN A 105 15.44 -8.37 25.24
N GLU A 106 14.82 -7.85 26.30
CA GLU A 106 13.82 -8.61 27.06
C GLU A 106 12.60 -8.91 26.17
N PRO A 107 11.93 -10.04 26.40
CA PRO A 107 10.77 -10.40 25.57
C PRO A 107 9.69 -9.31 25.50
N GLU A 108 9.44 -8.60 26.58
CA GLU A 108 8.46 -7.53 26.59
C GLU A 108 8.82 -6.41 25.63
N VAL A 109 10.10 -6.08 25.54
CA VAL A 109 10.60 -5.07 24.62
C VAL A 109 10.47 -5.56 23.18
N GLN A 110 10.85 -6.81 22.93
CA GLN A 110 10.73 -7.43 21.61
C GLN A 110 9.30 -7.39 21.12
N ILE A 111 8.36 -7.82 21.95
CA ILE A 111 6.92 -7.84 21.63
C ILE A 111 6.44 -6.44 21.27
N ARG A 112 6.70 -5.47 22.13
CA ARG A 112 6.22 -4.11 21.93
C ARG A 112 6.73 -3.48 20.65
N ARG A 113 8.01 -3.68 20.35
CA ARG A 113 8.62 -3.09 19.16
C ARG A 113 8.15 -3.74 17.87
N ILE A 114 7.93 -5.04 17.88
CA ILE A 114 7.40 -5.74 16.71
C ILE A 114 5.94 -5.35 16.49
N GLU A 115 5.12 -5.33 17.53
CA GLU A 115 3.74 -4.90 17.42
C GLU A 115 3.64 -3.48 16.84
N SER A 116 4.47 -2.57 17.34
CA SER A 116 4.48 -1.19 16.85
C SER A 116 4.87 -1.11 15.38
N LEU A 117 5.87 -1.87 14.99
CA LEU A 117 6.32 -1.90 13.59
C LEU A 117 5.20 -2.39 12.68
N LEU A 118 4.59 -3.52 13.02
CA LEU A 118 3.55 -4.12 12.19
C LEU A 118 2.30 -3.25 12.14
N ALA A 119 1.95 -2.61 13.27
CA ALA A 119 0.82 -1.67 13.30
C ALA A 119 1.07 -0.47 12.40
N ARG A 120 2.29 0.09 12.41
CA ARG A 120 2.65 1.21 11.54
C ARG A 120 2.59 0.85 10.06
N LYS A 121 2.88 -0.41 9.73
CA LYS A 121 2.77 -0.90 8.35
C LYS A 121 1.32 -1.20 7.95
N GLY A 122 0.40 -1.13 8.90
CA GLY A 122 -1.03 -1.25 8.65
C GLY A 122 -1.61 -2.63 8.87
N PHE A 123 -0.84 -3.59 9.36
CA PHE A 123 -1.35 -4.94 9.61
C PHE A 123 -2.35 -4.94 10.76
N GLY A 124 -3.39 -5.77 10.64
CA GLY A 124 -4.44 -5.85 11.64
C GLY A 124 -4.06 -6.75 12.81
N TYR A 125 -4.90 -6.70 13.84
CA TYR A 125 -4.66 -7.42 15.09
C TYR A 125 -4.46 -8.92 14.88
N SER A 126 -5.31 -9.55 14.08
CA SER A 126 -5.22 -11.00 13.87
C SER A 126 -3.91 -11.40 13.20
N THR A 127 -3.46 -10.61 12.23
CA THR A 127 -2.18 -10.85 11.55
C THR A 127 -1.02 -10.68 12.52
N ILE A 128 -1.03 -9.61 13.30
CA ILE A 128 0.01 -9.34 14.29
C ILE A 128 0.06 -10.45 15.34
N SER A 129 -1.09 -10.85 15.87
CA SER A 129 -1.15 -11.92 16.87
C SER A 129 -0.60 -13.24 16.32
N ARG A 130 -0.93 -13.56 15.08
CA ARG A 130 -0.42 -14.78 14.43
C ARG A 130 1.11 -14.72 14.29
N VAL A 131 1.64 -13.57 13.87
CA VAL A 131 3.09 -13.37 13.76
C VAL A 131 3.75 -13.59 15.12
N MET A 132 3.19 -12.99 16.17
CA MET A 132 3.76 -13.09 17.52
C MET A 132 3.77 -14.54 18.01
N ARG A 133 2.72 -15.29 17.73
CA ARG A 133 2.67 -16.72 18.11
C ARG A 133 3.71 -17.55 17.34
N GLU A 134 3.82 -17.30 16.03
CA GLU A 134 4.77 -18.03 15.19
C GLU A 134 6.22 -17.70 15.54
N LEU A 135 6.47 -16.51 16.09
CA LEU A 135 7.79 -16.12 16.58
C LEU A 135 8.05 -16.58 18.02
N ASP A 136 7.12 -17.31 18.62
CA ASP A 136 7.19 -17.77 20.01
C ASP A 136 7.27 -16.63 21.02
N LEU A 137 6.69 -15.49 20.71
CA LEU A 137 6.65 -14.34 21.61
C LEU A 137 5.37 -14.29 22.44
N LEU A 138 4.32 -14.99 21.99
CA LEU A 138 3.06 -15.13 22.72
C LEU A 138 2.72 -16.62 22.86
N SER A 139 2.24 -17.00 24.02
CA SER A 139 1.78 -18.37 24.26
C SER A 139 0.35 -18.59 23.78
#